data_1e6fdc2c2cc1307a804759abcd5b8a73
#
_entry.id   1e6fdc2c2cc1307a804759abcd5b8a73
#
_cell.length_a   1.000
_cell.length_b   1.000
_cell.length_c   1.000
_cell.angle_alpha   90.00
_cell.angle_beta   90.00
_cell.angle_gamma   90.00
#
_symmetry.space_group_name_H-M   'P 1'
#
loop_
_entity.id
_entity.type
_entity.pdbx_description
1 polymer ?
#
loop_
_entity_poly.entity_id
_entity_poly.type
_entity_poly.pdbx_seq_one_letter_code
_entity_poly.pdbx_strand_id
1 'polypeptide(L)'
;MAVTKILRIGIAPPSYVRERMLKIARGEKPDHREPKVWISSPDALFKVLTEKNMLLLEIIRNSRPQSVTELARMTDRAVSNLSRTLHSLERLGIIEMLEQEGGKKVPSVLWQGDKVELDFEAANHKAA
;
A
#
# COMPACT_ATOMS: atom_id res chain seq x y z
N MET A 1 0.34 7.16 -14.72
CA MET A 1 0.45 6.54 -13.40
C MET A 1 0.79 7.60 -12.36
N ALA A 2 -0.08 7.77 -11.39
CA ALA A 2 0.11 8.82 -10.39
C ALA A 2 1.03 8.36 -9.28
N VAL A 3 2.11 9.10 -9.06
CA VAL A 3 3.00 8.89 -7.94
C VAL A 3 2.54 9.81 -6.81
N THR A 4 2.43 9.26 -5.60
CA THR A 4 1.97 10.05 -4.46
C THR A 4 3.12 10.41 -3.52
N LYS A 5 3.10 11.62 -3.01
CA LYS A 5 4.05 12.06 -1.99
C LYS A 5 3.54 11.73 -0.59
N ILE A 6 2.24 11.78 -0.41
CA ILE A 6 1.60 11.53 0.88
C ILE A 6 0.82 10.22 0.82
N LEU A 7 1.20 9.28 1.66
CA LEU A 7 0.47 8.04 1.82
C LEU A 7 -0.58 8.26 2.92
N ARG A 8 -1.86 8.28 2.52
CA ARG A 8 -2.96 8.47 3.47
C ARG A 8 -3.62 7.16 3.79
N ILE A 9 -3.62 6.80 5.07
CA ILE A 9 -4.17 5.53 5.54
C ILE A 9 -5.16 5.82 6.66
N GLY A 10 -6.38 5.28 6.52
CA GLY A 10 -7.41 5.41 7.54
C GLY A 10 -7.35 4.25 8.52
N ILE A 11 -7.55 4.55 9.79
CA ILE A 11 -7.62 3.56 10.86
C ILE A 11 -9.07 3.49 11.32
N ALA A 12 -9.73 2.37 11.09
CA ALA A 12 -11.13 2.20 11.47
C ALA A 12 -11.49 0.72 11.55
N PRO A 13 -12.53 0.37 12.33
CA PRO A 13 -12.99 -1.01 12.36
C PRO A 13 -13.59 -1.41 11.00
N PRO A 14 -13.57 -2.71 10.67
CA PRO A 14 -14.11 -3.17 9.38
C PRO A 14 -15.56 -2.77 9.14
N SER A 15 -16.37 -2.64 10.18
CA SER A 15 -17.77 -2.21 10.05
C SER A 15 -17.87 -0.81 9.50
N TYR A 16 -17.02 0.10 9.96
CA TYR A 16 -16.99 1.47 9.46
C TYR A 16 -16.60 1.49 7.97
N VAL A 17 -15.58 0.73 7.62
CA VAL A 17 -15.09 0.68 6.23
C VAL A 17 -16.18 0.14 5.30
N ARG A 18 -16.87 -0.92 5.71
CA ARG A 18 -17.97 -1.49 4.94
C ARG A 18 -19.07 -0.46 4.69
N GLU A 19 -19.49 0.23 5.74
CA GLU A 19 -20.52 1.26 5.66
C GLU A 19 -20.10 2.39 4.72
N ARG A 20 -18.84 2.80 4.82
CA ARG A 20 -18.30 3.85 3.97
C ARG A 20 -18.28 3.41 2.49
N MET A 21 -17.88 2.18 2.24
CA MET A 21 -17.86 1.65 0.87
C MET A 21 -19.27 1.57 0.28
N LEU A 22 -20.26 1.21 1.10
CA LEU A 22 -21.65 1.18 0.66
C LEU A 22 -22.16 2.57 0.28
N LYS A 23 -21.81 3.59 1.04
CA LYS A 23 -22.20 4.98 0.73
C LYS A 23 -21.58 5.44 -0.59
N ILE A 24 -20.32 5.11 -0.81
CA ILE A 24 -19.65 5.45 -2.07
C ILE A 24 -20.30 4.71 -3.24
N ALA A 25 -20.65 3.45 -3.06
CA ALA A 25 -21.35 2.66 -4.07
C ALA A 25 -22.72 3.23 -4.40
N ARG A 26 -23.37 3.94 -3.46
CA ARG A 26 -24.65 4.57 -3.66
C ARG A 26 -24.55 5.97 -4.26
N GLY A 27 -23.38 6.41 -4.62
CA GLY A 27 -23.14 7.67 -5.30
C GLY A 27 -22.53 8.78 -4.48
N GLU A 28 -22.28 8.57 -3.18
CA GLU A 28 -21.58 9.56 -2.38
C GLU A 28 -20.14 9.69 -2.85
N LYS A 29 -19.70 10.92 -3.10
CA LYS A 29 -18.35 11.15 -3.55
C LYS A 29 -17.42 11.33 -2.37
N PRO A 30 -16.31 10.58 -2.29
CA PRO A 30 -15.34 10.79 -1.22
C PRO A 30 -14.59 12.11 -1.42
N ASP A 31 -14.24 12.74 -0.29
CA ASP A 31 -13.37 13.90 -0.29
C ASP A 31 -12.00 13.48 -0.82
N HIS A 32 -11.31 14.37 -1.54
CA HIS A 32 -9.98 14.08 -2.09
C HIS A 32 -8.94 13.80 -1.00
N ARG A 33 -9.20 14.23 0.24
CA ARG A 33 -8.32 13.95 1.38
C ARG A 33 -8.67 12.66 2.11
N GLU A 34 -9.79 12.06 1.76
CA GLU A 34 -10.22 10.84 2.41
C GLU A 34 -9.26 9.70 2.08
N PRO A 35 -8.89 8.86 3.07
CA PRO A 35 -8.03 7.73 2.80
C PRO A 35 -8.67 6.76 1.82
N LYS A 36 -7.89 6.23 0.91
CA LYS A 36 -8.33 5.18 -0.01
C LYS A 36 -7.99 3.80 0.52
N VAL A 37 -7.07 3.74 1.46
CA VAL A 37 -6.64 2.51 2.10
C VAL A 37 -7.03 2.57 3.57
N TRP A 38 -7.62 1.49 4.06
CA TRP A 38 -8.11 1.39 5.43
C TRP A 38 -7.51 0.16 6.10
N ILE A 39 -7.06 0.33 7.33
CA ILE A 39 -6.57 -0.77 8.16
C ILE A 39 -7.22 -0.70 9.53
N SER A 40 -7.26 -1.84 10.23
CA SER A 40 -7.93 -1.91 11.52
C SER A 40 -7.08 -1.40 12.69
N SER A 41 -5.76 -1.38 12.51
CA SER A 41 -4.84 -0.86 13.53
C SER A 41 -3.55 -0.35 12.90
N PRO A 42 -2.83 0.57 13.59
CA PRO A 42 -1.54 1.05 13.07
C PRO A 42 -0.49 -0.04 12.92
N ASP A 43 -0.60 -1.12 13.67
CA ASP A 43 0.35 -2.22 13.63
C ASP A 43 0.51 -2.81 12.24
N ALA A 44 -0.58 -2.87 11.48
CA ALA A 44 -0.55 -3.40 10.13
C ALA A 44 0.41 -2.61 9.24
N LEU A 45 0.49 -1.30 9.44
CA LEU A 45 1.42 -0.45 8.70
C LEU A 45 2.86 -0.65 9.18
N PHE A 46 3.07 -0.66 10.48
CA PHE A 46 4.42 -0.77 11.04
C PHE A 46 5.08 -2.12 10.77
N LYS A 47 4.29 -3.17 10.64
CA LYS A 47 4.81 -4.48 10.25
C LYS A 47 5.35 -4.50 8.83
N VAL A 48 4.86 -3.61 7.99
CA VAL A 48 5.24 -3.56 6.58
C VAL A 48 6.31 -2.52 6.31
N LEU A 49 6.24 -1.36 6.97
CA LEU A 49 7.22 -0.29 6.79
C LEU A 49 8.41 -0.45 7.73
N THR A 50 9.10 -1.56 7.59
CA THR A 50 10.35 -1.81 8.31
C THR A 50 11.52 -1.19 7.54
N GLU A 51 12.66 -1.02 8.20
CA GLU A 51 13.88 -0.56 7.55
C GLU A 51 14.22 -1.40 6.33
N LYS A 52 14.12 -2.72 6.49
CA LYS A 52 14.42 -3.66 5.42
C LYS A 52 13.52 -3.43 4.20
N ASN A 53 12.24 -3.17 4.44
CA ASN A 53 11.29 -2.93 3.35
C ASN A 53 11.44 -1.53 2.76
N MET A 54 11.86 -0.55 3.56
CA MET A 54 12.18 0.77 3.02
C MET A 54 13.35 0.69 2.03
N LEU A 55 14.36 -0.12 2.35
CA LEU A 55 15.46 -0.38 1.43
C LEU A 55 14.99 -1.11 0.18
N LEU A 56 14.05 -2.04 0.34
CA LEU A 56 13.46 -2.74 -0.80
C LEU A 56 12.79 -1.76 -1.75
N LEU A 57 12.02 -0.81 -1.23
CA LEU A 57 11.38 0.20 -2.06
C LEU A 57 12.39 1.05 -2.82
N GLU A 58 13.50 1.39 -2.18
CA GLU A 58 14.56 2.14 -2.82
C GLU A 58 15.19 1.35 -3.97
N ILE A 59 15.43 0.07 -3.76
CA ILE A 59 15.97 -0.82 -4.79
C ILE A 59 15.02 -0.88 -5.99
N ILE A 60 13.72 -1.03 -5.72
CA ILE A 60 12.72 -1.07 -6.80
C ILE A 60 12.72 0.23 -7.60
N ARG A 61 12.76 1.38 -6.93
CA ARG A 61 12.78 2.68 -7.60
C ARG A 61 14.01 2.84 -8.49
N ASN A 62 15.17 2.45 -7.97
CA ASN A 62 16.43 2.72 -8.65
C ASN A 62 16.78 1.68 -9.71
N SER A 63 16.46 0.42 -9.47
CA SER A 63 16.87 -0.69 -10.34
C SER A 63 15.81 -1.12 -11.34
N ARG A 64 14.54 -0.80 -11.08
CA ARG A 64 13.41 -1.16 -11.96
C ARG A 64 13.48 -2.63 -12.38
N PRO A 65 13.35 -3.58 -11.43
CA PRO A 65 13.45 -5.00 -11.77
C PRO A 65 12.40 -5.43 -12.78
N GLN A 66 12.77 -6.36 -13.65
CA GLN A 66 11.90 -6.83 -14.72
C GLN A 66 11.00 -7.99 -14.28
N SER A 67 11.22 -8.52 -13.09
CA SER A 67 10.42 -9.62 -12.55
C SER A 67 10.65 -9.73 -11.04
N VAL A 68 9.76 -10.44 -10.37
CA VAL A 68 9.92 -10.71 -8.94
C VAL A 68 11.15 -11.60 -8.71
N THR A 69 11.41 -12.53 -9.62
CA THR A 69 12.60 -13.39 -9.54
C THR A 69 13.89 -12.59 -9.59
N GLU A 70 13.95 -11.61 -10.48
CA GLU A 70 15.11 -10.72 -10.56
C GLU A 70 15.28 -9.91 -9.28
N LEU A 71 14.18 -9.37 -8.76
CA LEU A 71 14.21 -8.61 -7.51
C LEU A 71 14.67 -9.50 -6.35
N ALA A 72 14.25 -10.76 -6.33
CA ALA A 72 14.67 -11.70 -5.30
C ALA A 72 16.18 -11.90 -5.32
N ARG A 73 16.77 -12.00 -6.50
CA ARG A 73 18.24 -12.10 -6.64
C ARG A 73 18.94 -10.84 -6.16
N MET A 74 18.41 -9.67 -6.54
CA MET A 74 19.00 -8.39 -6.14
C MET A 74 19.00 -8.19 -4.62
N THR A 75 18.01 -8.73 -3.94
CA THR A 75 17.83 -8.53 -2.52
C THR A 75 18.24 -9.69 -1.65
N ASP A 76 18.66 -10.79 -2.29
CA ASP A 76 19.01 -12.04 -1.61
C ASP A 76 17.87 -12.54 -0.71
N ARG A 77 16.64 -12.43 -1.21
CA ARG A 77 15.45 -12.91 -0.52
C ARG A 77 14.84 -14.08 -1.27
N ALA A 78 14.20 -14.99 -0.52
CA ALA A 78 13.41 -16.05 -1.15
C ALA A 78 12.22 -15.44 -1.89
N VAL A 79 11.92 -15.96 -3.09
CA VAL A 79 10.81 -15.46 -3.91
C VAL A 79 9.50 -15.49 -3.14
N SER A 80 9.23 -16.55 -2.38
CA SER A 80 7.99 -16.68 -1.62
C SER A 80 7.84 -15.59 -0.55
N ASN A 81 8.92 -15.28 0.17
CA ASN A 81 8.90 -14.22 1.18
C ASN A 81 8.73 -12.85 0.53
N LEU A 82 9.43 -12.63 -0.56
CA LEU A 82 9.36 -11.38 -1.29
C LEU A 82 7.95 -11.15 -1.85
N SER A 83 7.35 -12.18 -2.45
CA SER A 83 5.99 -12.09 -2.98
C SER A 83 4.99 -11.71 -1.91
N ARG A 84 5.14 -12.26 -0.72
CA ARG A 84 4.27 -11.94 0.42
C ARG A 84 4.44 -10.48 0.84
N THR A 85 5.68 -10.00 0.91
CA THR A 85 5.99 -8.62 1.25
C THR A 85 5.40 -7.67 0.21
N LEU A 86 5.60 -7.98 -1.08
CA LEU A 86 5.07 -7.15 -2.16
C LEU A 86 3.55 -7.09 -2.12
N HIS A 87 2.90 -8.21 -1.81
CA HIS A 87 1.45 -8.24 -1.67
C HIS A 87 0.98 -7.30 -0.55
N SER A 88 1.67 -7.32 0.58
CA SER A 88 1.34 -6.43 1.71
C SER A 88 1.54 -4.96 1.35
N LEU A 89 2.62 -4.65 0.64
CA LEU A 89 2.89 -3.28 0.18
C LEU A 89 1.85 -2.81 -0.83
N GLU A 90 1.41 -3.71 -1.70
CA GLU A 90 0.36 -3.40 -2.68
C GLU A 90 -0.97 -3.09 -2.00
N ARG A 91 -1.32 -3.87 -1.00
CA ARG A 91 -2.57 -3.66 -0.26
C ARG A 91 -2.62 -2.31 0.44
N LEU A 92 -1.47 -1.78 0.85
CA LEU A 92 -1.39 -0.46 1.49
C LEU A 92 -1.27 0.68 0.49
N GLY A 93 -1.24 0.38 -0.81
CA GLY A 93 -1.14 1.42 -1.83
C GLY A 93 0.26 1.98 -2.00
N ILE A 94 1.27 1.34 -1.43
CA ILE A 94 2.66 1.79 -1.52
C ILE A 94 3.26 1.44 -2.87
N ILE A 95 2.92 0.28 -3.38
CA ILE A 95 3.34 -0.17 -4.72
C ILE A 95 2.13 -0.62 -5.51
N GLU A 96 2.31 -0.78 -6.82
CA GLU A 96 1.38 -1.52 -7.65
C GLU A 96 2.15 -2.58 -8.42
N MET A 97 1.47 -3.68 -8.74
CA MET A 97 2.05 -4.74 -9.55
C MET A 97 1.56 -4.56 -10.97
N LEU A 98 2.48 -4.22 -11.87
CA LEU A 98 2.16 -3.98 -13.27
C LEU A 98 2.30 -5.26 -14.07
N GLU A 99 1.28 -5.58 -14.85
CA GLU A 99 1.31 -6.75 -15.71
C GLU A 99 2.09 -6.45 -16.97
N GLN A 100 3.04 -7.34 -17.28
CA GLN A 100 3.88 -7.25 -18.47
C GLN A 100 3.50 -8.34 -19.45
N GLU A 101 4.06 -8.28 -20.65
CA GLU A 101 3.85 -9.31 -21.66
C GLU A 101 4.19 -10.69 -21.10
N GLY A 102 3.37 -11.69 -21.43
CA GLY A 102 3.56 -13.05 -20.92
C GLY A 102 3.03 -13.28 -19.53
N GLY A 103 2.25 -12.33 -19.00
CA GLY A 103 1.63 -12.47 -17.68
C GLY A 103 2.55 -12.21 -16.50
N LYS A 104 3.78 -11.77 -16.75
CA LYS A 104 4.71 -11.42 -15.66
C LYS A 104 4.29 -10.13 -15.00
N LYS A 105 4.43 -10.08 -13.68
CA LYS A 105 4.14 -8.86 -12.93
C LYS A 105 5.42 -8.27 -12.37
N VAL A 106 5.52 -6.95 -12.43
CA VAL A 106 6.67 -6.23 -11.88
C VAL A 106 6.18 -5.17 -10.90
N PRO A 107 6.89 -4.96 -9.79
CA PRO A 107 6.50 -3.93 -8.83
C PRO A 107 6.89 -2.54 -9.31
N SER A 108 6.04 -1.57 -9.02
CA SER A 108 6.31 -0.16 -9.27
C SER A 108 5.93 0.61 -8.03
N VAL A 109 6.81 1.47 -7.55
CA VAL A 109 6.57 2.22 -6.32
C VAL A 109 5.71 3.44 -6.61
N LEU A 110 4.58 3.54 -5.91
CA LEU A 110 3.66 4.68 -6.03
C LEU A 110 3.98 5.78 -5.04
N TRP A 111 4.41 5.42 -3.84
CA TRP A 111 4.71 6.37 -2.78
C TRP A 111 6.20 6.75 -2.82
N GLN A 112 6.46 8.06 -2.76
CA GLN A 112 7.83 8.57 -2.82
C GLN A 112 8.58 8.56 -1.48
N GLY A 113 7.89 8.17 -0.40
CA GLY A 113 8.54 8.07 0.90
C GLY A 113 8.61 9.38 1.67
N ASP A 114 7.93 10.42 1.20
CA ASP A 114 8.00 11.74 1.83
C ASP A 114 7.18 11.82 3.11
N LYS A 115 5.95 11.28 3.10
CA LYS A 115 5.05 11.47 4.24
C LYS A 115 4.01 10.37 4.33
N VAL A 116 3.69 9.97 5.56
CA VAL A 116 2.56 9.08 5.84
C VAL A 116 1.60 9.84 6.78
N GLU A 117 0.32 9.87 6.42
CA GLU A 117 -0.74 10.42 7.27
C GLU A 117 -1.64 9.30 7.72
N LEU A 118 -1.83 9.19 9.02
CA LEU A 118 -2.77 8.24 9.59
C LEU A 118 -4.02 9.00 10.03
N ASP A 119 -5.16 8.58 9.52
CA ASP A 119 -6.43 9.23 9.84
C ASP A 119 -7.19 8.39 10.86
N PHE A 120 -7.21 8.85 12.10
CA PHE A 120 -7.94 8.23 13.20
C PHE A 120 -9.32 8.83 13.39
N GLU A 121 -9.64 9.88 12.66
CA GLU A 121 -10.90 10.60 12.81
C GLU A 121 -12.12 9.72 12.57
N ALA A 122 -12.04 8.87 11.57
CA ALA A 122 -13.13 7.96 11.24
C ALA A 122 -13.47 7.06 12.42
N ALA A 123 -12.46 6.52 13.11
CA ALA A 123 -12.67 5.68 14.28
C ALA A 123 -13.25 6.48 15.44
N ASN A 124 -12.82 7.72 15.62
CA ASN A 124 -13.32 8.61 16.67
C ASN A 124 -14.78 8.97 16.42
N HIS A 125 -15.15 9.24 15.18
CA HIS A 125 -16.53 9.53 14.80
C HIS A 125 -17.42 8.32 15.05
N LYS A 126 -16.92 7.12 14.79
CA LYS A 126 -17.67 5.89 15.02
C LYS A 126 -17.94 5.66 16.51
N ALA A 127 -17.00 6.07 17.36
CA ALA A 127 -17.13 5.94 18.80
C ALA A 127 -18.13 6.94 19.40
N ALA A 128 -18.39 8.01 18.70
CA ALA A 128 -19.39 9.01 19.13
C ALA A 128 -20.83 8.51 18.84
#